data_263fb3f3a4daabc64a594d1a7da1a087
#
_entry.id   263fb3f3a4daabc64a594d1a7da1a087
#
_cell.length_a   1.000
_cell.length_b   1.000
_cell.length_c   1.000
_cell.angle_alpha   90.00
_cell.angle_beta   90.00
_cell.angle_gamma   90.00
#
_symmetry.space_group_name_H-M   'P 1'
#
loop_
_entity.id
_entity.type
_entity.pdbx_description
1 polymer ?
#
loop_
_entity_poly.entity_id
_entity_poly.type
_entity_poly.pdbx_seq_one_letter_code
_entity_poly.pdbx_strand_id
1 'polypeptide(L)'
;MALNRCKNGHMFSARKYGDTCPYCNSNLETGNMINNRRLMLDDPDKTMSINGTTDSVNPVTGWLVCIEGPQYGKDYKIHAGKNFIGRADNMHIQILGDNSISRINHAAIIYDSKNRSTYLLPGDSSGLAYLNGEAVYTPVALSAFSMIEMGQSKFLFIPLCGEHFEWTNGNKSEENED
;
A
#
# COMPACT_ATOMS: atom_id res chain seq x y z
N MET A 1 8.92 18.18 -33.77
CA MET A 1 10.37 18.12 -33.48
C MET A 1 10.56 17.40 -32.18
N ALA A 2 11.36 16.33 -32.16
CA ALA A 2 11.62 15.61 -30.90
C ALA A 2 12.75 16.32 -30.13
N LEU A 3 12.42 16.79 -28.93
CA LEU A 3 13.37 17.40 -28.00
C LEU A 3 13.67 16.39 -26.88
N ASN A 4 14.94 16.20 -26.59
CA ASN A 4 15.42 15.38 -25.49
C ASN A 4 15.88 16.25 -24.33
N ARG A 5 15.81 15.71 -23.09
CA ARG A 5 16.26 16.39 -21.88
C ARG A 5 17.35 15.57 -21.21
N CYS A 6 18.51 16.18 -20.95
CA CYS A 6 19.59 15.51 -20.22
C CYS A 6 19.36 15.51 -18.70
N LYS A 7 20.16 14.74 -17.96
CA LYS A 7 20.09 14.64 -16.49
C LYS A 7 20.30 15.99 -15.77
N ASN A 8 20.99 16.94 -16.41
CA ASN A 8 21.21 18.29 -15.90
C ASN A 8 20.09 19.26 -16.30
N GLY A 9 19.00 18.77 -16.91
CA GLY A 9 17.81 19.56 -17.23
C GLY A 9 17.85 20.32 -18.56
N HIS A 10 18.96 20.26 -19.35
CA HIS A 10 19.05 20.93 -20.64
C HIS A 10 18.17 20.25 -21.69
N MET A 11 17.44 21.04 -22.46
CA MET A 11 16.65 20.59 -23.60
C MET A 11 17.42 20.79 -24.91
N PHE A 12 17.47 19.78 -25.76
CA PHE A 12 18.17 19.82 -27.04
C PHE A 12 17.51 18.92 -28.07
N SER A 13 17.81 19.15 -29.36
CA SER A 13 17.24 18.39 -30.46
C SER A 13 18.00 17.08 -30.66
N ALA A 14 17.33 15.95 -30.46
CA ALA A 14 17.87 14.62 -30.75
C ALA A 14 18.33 14.46 -32.20
N ARG A 15 17.64 15.12 -33.12
CA ARG A 15 17.95 15.04 -34.57
C ARG A 15 19.29 15.69 -34.94
N LYS A 16 19.72 16.70 -34.15
CA LYS A 16 20.93 17.49 -34.44
C LYS A 16 22.14 17.00 -33.62
N TYR A 17 21.90 16.52 -32.40
CA TYR A 17 22.95 16.21 -31.43
C TYR A 17 22.93 14.75 -30.96
N GLY A 18 22.04 13.91 -31.52
CA GLY A 18 21.91 12.52 -31.12
C GLY A 18 21.58 12.37 -29.63
N ASP A 19 22.31 11.51 -28.95
CA ASP A 19 22.08 11.18 -27.53
C ASP A 19 23.02 11.94 -26.59
N THR A 20 23.83 12.86 -27.12
CA THR A 20 24.79 13.65 -26.31
C THR A 20 24.32 15.09 -26.17
N CYS A 21 24.20 15.57 -24.95
CA CYS A 21 23.81 16.94 -24.68
C CYS A 21 24.92 17.93 -25.06
N PRO A 22 24.68 18.91 -25.97
CA PRO A 22 25.71 19.84 -26.40
C PRO A 22 26.11 20.86 -25.32
N TYR A 23 25.34 21.00 -24.23
CA TYR A 23 25.58 21.98 -23.18
C TYR A 23 26.40 21.45 -22.02
N CYS A 24 26.36 20.14 -21.75
CA CYS A 24 27.05 19.53 -20.63
C CYS A 24 27.79 18.23 -20.97
N ASN A 25 27.82 17.85 -22.24
CA ASN A 25 28.49 16.65 -22.75
C ASN A 25 28.08 15.33 -22.08
N SER A 26 26.93 15.32 -21.37
CA SER A 26 26.38 14.12 -20.77
C SER A 26 25.59 13.34 -21.83
N ASN A 27 25.83 12.05 -21.93
CA ASN A 27 24.99 11.17 -22.72
C ASN A 27 23.61 11.07 -22.07
N LEU A 28 22.57 10.99 -22.88
CA LEU A 28 21.31 10.46 -22.44
C LEU A 28 21.58 9.01 -22.05
N GLU A 29 21.65 8.74 -20.78
CA GLU A 29 21.39 7.38 -20.34
C GLU A 29 19.96 7.13 -20.75
N THR A 30 19.78 6.39 -21.85
CA THR A 30 18.50 5.77 -22.18
C THR A 30 18.12 4.95 -20.97
N GLY A 31 17.36 5.62 -20.07
CA GLY A 31 16.82 4.97 -18.89
C GLY A 31 16.08 3.74 -19.40
N ASN A 32 16.54 2.59 -18.97
CA ASN A 32 15.97 1.27 -19.17
C ASN A 32 14.50 1.21 -18.71
N MET A 33 13.62 1.94 -19.41
CA MET A 33 12.17 1.84 -19.21
C MET A 33 11.46 0.97 -20.25
N ILE A 34 12.19 0.31 -21.14
CA ILE A 34 11.58 -0.51 -22.19
C ILE A 34 12.32 -1.84 -22.36
N ASN A 35 12.59 -2.55 -21.29
CA ASN A 35 13.11 -3.91 -21.45
C ASN A 35 12.48 -4.97 -20.54
N ASN A 36 11.45 -4.64 -19.76
CA ASN A 36 10.74 -5.70 -19.03
C ASN A 36 9.66 -6.43 -19.85
N ARG A 37 9.44 -6.07 -21.13
CA ARG A 37 8.48 -6.78 -22.00
C ARG A 37 9.13 -7.61 -23.11
N ARG A 38 10.43 -7.51 -23.30
CA ARG A 38 11.12 -8.29 -24.37
C ARG A 38 11.93 -9.48 -23.89
N LEU A 39 12.08 -9.68 -22.59
CA LEU A 39 12.79 -10.83 -22.01
C LEU A 39 11.91 -12.06 -21.74
N MET A 40 10.64 -12.02 -22.13
CA MET A 40 9.73 -13.15 -21.95
C MET A 40 9.46 -13.99 -23.20
N LEU A 41 10.20 -13.80 -24.31
CA LEU A 41 9.88 -14.49 -25.57
C LEU A 41 11.01 -15.30 -26.22
N ASP A 42 12.18 -15.41 -25.59
CA ASP A 42 13.29 -16.10 -26.24
C ASP A 42 14.05 -17.05 -25.31
N ASP A 43 13.38 -17.91 -24.56
CA ASP A 43 13.96 -19.20 -24.16
C ASP A 43 12.94 -20.02 -23.36
N PRO A 44 12.25 -21.02 -23.96
CA PRO A 44 11.30 -21.86 -23.25
C PRO A 44 11.94 -22.84 -22.27
N ASP A 45 13.28 -22.94 -22.22
CA ASP A 45 14.02 -23.87 -21.35
C ASP A 45 14.81 -23.20 -20.22
N LYS A 46 14.69 -21.88 -20.06
CA LYS A 46 15.36 -21.21 -18.95
C LYS A 46 14.51 -21.30 -17.69
N THR A 47 14.71 -22.32 -16.89
CA THR A 47 14.24 -22.39 -15.51
C THR A 47 14.74 -21.14 -14.78
N MET A 48 13.87 -20.17 -14.55
CA MET A 48 14.20 -19.04 -13.69
C MET A 48 14.43 -19.57 -12.28
N SER A 49 15.63 -19.31 -11.77
CA SER A 49 15.94 -19.55 -10.37
C SER A 49 14.92 -18.80 -9.51
N ILE A 50 14.15 -19.53 -8.70
CA ILE A 50 13.19 -19.00 -7.71
C ILE A 50 13.87 -18.14 -6.63
N ASN A 51 15.18 -17.94 -6.68
CA ASN A 51 15.96 -17.17 -5.71
C ASN A 51 16.12 -15.67 -6.06
N GLY A 52 15.30 -15.12 -6.96
CA GLY A 52 15.31 -13.72 -7.30
C GLY A 52 14.06 -13.00 -6.83
N THR A 53 14.19 -12.19 -5.78
CA THR A 53 13.17 -11.35 -5.15
C THR A 53 12.00 -12.15 -4.57
N THR A 54 12.12 -12.54 -3.32
CA THR A 54 10.95 -12.70 -2.48
C THR A 54 10.26 -11.34 -2.43
N ASP A 55 9.28 -11.10 -3.30
CA ASP A 55 8.21 -10.17 -2.96
C ASP A 55 7.69 -10.71 -1.62
N SER A 56 8.13 -10.09 -0.54
CA SER A 56 7.69 -10.46 0.79
C SER A 56 6.19 -10.20 0.81
N VAL A 57 5.42 -11.28 0.62
CA VAL A 57 3.97 -11.22 0.69
C VAL A 57 3.65 -10.71 2.08
N ASN A 58 3.11 -9.47 2.16
CA ASN A 58 2.67 -8.93 3.43
C ASN A 58 1.32 -9.59 3.77
N PRO A 59 1.25 -10.51 4.75
CA PRO A 59 0.06 -11.27 5.03
C PRO A 59 -1.10 -10.35 5.47
N VAL A 60 -2.31 -10.69 5.02
CA VAL A 60 -3.52 -9.97 5.41
C VAL A 60 -3.91 -10.36 6.84
N THR A 61 -4.15 -9.39 7.69
CA THR A 61 -4.59 -9.60 9.07
C THR A 61 -6.09 -9.36 9.27
N GLY A 62 -6.74 -8.73 8.29
CA GLY A 62 -8.16 -8.46 8.28
C GLY A 62 -8.57 -7.61 7.09
N TRP A 63 -9.83 -7.25 7.04
CA TRP A 63 -10.42 -6.41 6.00
C TRP A 63 -11.26 -5.30 6.59
N LEU A 64 -11.29 -4.18 5.86
CA LEU A 64 -12.25 -3.12 6.03
C LEU A 64 -13.18 -3.16 4.82
N VAL A 65 -14.46 -3.42 5.02
CA VAL A 65 -15.45 -3.55 3.94
C VAL A 65 -16.34 -2.32 3.93
N CYS A 66 -16.42 -1.63 2.79
CA CYS A 66 -17.29 -0.48 2.64
C CYS A 66 -18.75 -0.93 2.51
N ILE A 67 -19.60 -0.57 3.49
CA ILE A 67 -21.01 -0.93 3.55
C ILE A 67 -21.95 0.23 3.22
N GLU A 68 -21.42 1.47 3.17
CA GLU A 68 -22.15 2.67 2.75
C GLU A 68 -21.16 3.69 2.17
N GLY A 69 -21.53 4.38 1.11
CA GLY A 69 -20.72 5.40 0.48
C GLY A 69 -20.36 5.10 -0.98
N PRO A 70 -19.50 5.93 -1.60
CA PRO A 70 -19.17 5.82 -3.03
C PRO A 70 -18.49 4.49 -3.43
N GLN A 71 -17.82 3.83 -2.49
CA GLN A 71 -17.12 2.56 -2.69
C GLN A 71 -17.87 1.36 -2.10
N TYR A 72 -19.22 1.44 -2.06
CA TYR A 72 -20.05 0.35 -1.55
C TYR A 72 -19.68 -1.02 -2.12
N GLY A 73 -19.50 -2.00 -1.23
CA GLY A 73 -19.13 -3.38 -1.57
C GLY A 73 -17.63 -3.61 -1.77
N LYS A 74 -16.79 -2.55 -1.76
CA LYS A 74 -15.34 -2.70 -1.87
C LYS A 74 -14.71 -3.09 -0.55
N ASP A 75 -13.74 -4.00 -0.60
CA ASP A 75 -12.90 -4.37 0.52
C ASP A 75 -11.51 -3.74 0.43
N TYR A 76 -10.90 -3.55 1.59
CA TYR A 76 -9.54 -3.07 1.75
C TYR A 76 -8.80 -4.00 2.70
N LYS A 77 -7.61 -4.44 2.30
CA LYS A 77 -6.78 -5.34 3.11
C LYS A 77 -6.10 -4.56 4.23
N ILE A 78 -6.07 -5.15 5.41
CA ILE A 78 -5.31 -4.68 6.57
C ILE A 78 -4.13 -5.63 6.73
N HIS A 79 -2.95 -5.06 6.95
CA HIS A 79 -1.71 -5.80 7.16
C HIS A 79 -1.15 -5.55 8.56
N ALA A 80 -0.16 -6.34 8.96
CA ALA A 80 0.52 -6.14 10.23
C ALA A 80 1.12 -4.74 10.35
N GLY A 81 1.08 -4.16 11.54
CA GLY A 81 1.53 -2.80 11.80
C GLY A 81 0.49 -1.74 11.42
N LYS A 82 0.94 -0.56 11.02
CA LYS A 82 0.11 0.63 10.83
C LYS A 82 -0.37 0.75 9.37
N ASN A 83 -1.69 0.80 9.18
CA ASN A 83 -2.35 1.01 7.90
C ASN A 83 -3.01 2.39 7.90
N PHE A 84 -2.42 3.34 7.20
CA PHE A 84 -2.94 4.70 7.09
C PHE A 84 -4.09 4.79 6.09
N ILE A 85 -5.16 5.50 6.46
CA ILE A 85 -6.39 5.66 5.68
C ILE A 85 -6.51 7.10 5.17
N GLY A 86 -6.82 7.26 3.90
CA GLY A 86 -7.04 8.57 3.29
C GLY A 86 -7.40 8.46 1.81
N ARG A 87 -7.52 9.61 1.12
CA ARG A 87 -7.86 9.66 -0.30
C ARG A 87 -6.63 9.64 -1.23
N ALA A 88 -5.44 10.00 -0.72
CA ALA A 88 -4.23 10.08 -1.52
C ALA A 88 -3.75 8.68 -1.94
N ASP A 89 -3.05 8.61 -3.05
CA ASP A 89 -2.52 7.39 -3.66
C ASP A 89 -1.39 6.73 -2.85
N ASN A 90 -0.75 7.49 -1.97
CA ASN A 90 0.27 7.00 -1.04
C ASN A 90 -0.28 6.46 0.28
N MET A 91 -1.60 6.34 0.44
CA MET A 91 -2.22 5.74 1.62
C MET A 91 -2.28 4.21 1.49
N HIS A 92 -2.09 3.48 2.58
CA HIS A 92 -2.22 2.02 2.60
C HIS A 92 -3.65 1.58 2.27
N ILE A 93 -4.63 2.34 2.77
CA ILE A 93 -6.05 2.18 2.49
C ILE A 93 -6.52 3.46 1.80
N GLN A 94 -6.60 3.41 0.47
CA GLN A 94 -7.03 4.53 -0.34
C GLN A 94 -8.54 4.48 -0.58
N ILE A 95 -9.28 5.47 -0.07
CA ILE A 95 -10.72 5.58 -0.25
C ILE A 95 -11.02 6.68 -1.26
N LEU A 96 -11.60 6.32 -2.39
CA LEU A 96 -11.93 7.23 -3.48
C LEU A 96 -13.41 7.61 -3.47
N GLY A 97 -13.70 8.80 -4.02
CA GLY A 97 -15.07 9.26 -4.25
C GLY A 97 -15.73 9.99 -3.07
N ASP A 98 -15.21 9.86 -1.85
CA ASP A 98 -15.70 10.59 -0.67
C ASP A 98 -14.78 11.77 -0.34
N ASN A 99 -15.20 12.98 -0.71
CA ASN A 99 -14.42 14.20 -0.48
C ASN A 99 -14.39 14.66 0.98
N SER A 100 -15.22 14.10 1.85
CA SER A 100 -15.23 14.37 3.28
C SER A 100 -14.12 13.62 4.02
N ILE A 101 -13.57 12.57 3.40
CA ILE A 101 -12.36 11.89 3.91
C ILE A 101 -11.13 12.74 3.59
N SER A 102 -10.23 12.93 4.52
CA SER A 102 -9.00 13.69 4.34
C SER A 102 -8.07 13.01 3.32
N ARG A 103 -7.27 13.81 2.64
CA ARG A 103 -6.30 13.27 1.65
C ARG A 103 -5.28 12.36 2.31
N ILE A 104 -4.74 12.78 3.46
CA ILE A 104 -3.67 12.10 4.18
C ILE A 104 -4.14 11.86 5.61
N ASN A 105 -3.88 10.67 6.14
CA ASN A 105 -4.07 10.32 7.55
C ASN A 105 -5.41 10.78 8.15
N HIS A 106 -6.53 10.41 7.54
CA HIS A 106 -7.84 10.64 8.15
C HIS A 106 -8.00 9.82 9.42
N ALA A 107 -7.54 8.57 9.37
CA ALA A 107 -7.45 7.63 10.48
C ALA A 107 -6.34 6.61 10.18
N ALA A 108 -6.04 5.73 11.14
CA ALA A 108 -5.18 4.58 10.92
C ALA A 108 -5.73 3.34 11.63
N ILE A 109 -5.54 2.17 11.02
CA ILE A 109 -5.78 0.88 11.66
C ILE A 109 -4.43 0.23 11.94
N ILE A 110 -4.22 -0.23 13.17
CA ILE A 110 -3.01 -0.95 13.57
C ILE A 110 -3.39 -2.36 13.96
N TYR A 111 -2.71 -3.36 13.36
CA TYR A 111 -2.68 -4.70 13.90
C TYR A 111 -1.38 -4.93 14.66
N ASP A 112 -1.50 -5.20 15.95
CA ASP A 112 -0.41 -5.58 16.83
C ASP A 112 -0.29 -7.10 16.88
N SER A 113 0.72 -7.64 16.18
CA SER A 113 0.94 -9.08 16.10
C SER A 113 1.35 -9.69 17.44
N LYS A 114 1.99 -8.93 18.33
CA LYS A 114 2.42 -9.42 19.63
C LYS A 114 1.24 -9.65 20.58
N ASN A 115 0.28 -8.71 20.58
CA ASN A 115 -0.91 -8.75 21.42
C ASN A 115 -2.14 -9.30 20.68
N ARG A 116 -2.00 -9.64 19.38
CA ARG A 116 -3.08 -10.17 18.51
C ARG A 116 -4.32 -9.30 18.51
N SER A 117 -4.13 -7.99 18.53
CA SER A 117 -5.22 -7.02 18.68
C SER A 117 -5.15 -5.94 17.63
N THR A 118 -6.32 -5.47 17.22
CA THR A 118 -6.47 -4.41 16.21
C THR A 118 -7.01 -3.14 16.88
N TYR A 119 -6.48 -1.99 16.49
CA TYR A 119 -6.86 -0.70 17.02
C TYR A 119 -7.19 0.27 15.89
N LEU A 120 -8.22 1.10 16.11
CA LEU A 120 -8.48 2.30 15.32
C LEU A 120 -7.84 3.50 16.02
N LEU A 121 -7.09 4.29 15.27
CA LEU A 121 -6.46 5.52 15.73
C LEU A 121 -7.05 6.71 14.98
N PRO A 122 -7.22 7.86 15.66
CA PRO A 122 -7.49 9.11 14.97
C PRO A 122 -6.29 9.47 14.10
N GLY A 123 -6.54 10.18 13.01
CA GLY A 123 -5.49 10.73 12.17
C GLY A 123 -5.04 12.12 12.60
N ASP A 124 -4.11 12.69 11.81
CA ASP A 124 -3.58 14.04 12.02
C ASP A 124 -4.45 15.11 11.32
N SER A 125 -5.50 14.68 10.65
CA SER A 125 -6.40 15.56 9.91
C SER A 125 -7.50 16.14 10.79
N SER A 126 -8.18 17.19 10.31
CA SER A 126 -9.34 17.77 10.98
C SER A 126 -10.61 16.90 10.90
N GLY A 127 -10.60 15.86 10.05
CA GLY A 127 -11.72 14.93 9.94
C GLY A 127 -11.74 13.94 11.10
N LEU A 128 -12.92 13.64 11.62
CA LEU A 128 -13.11 12.66 12.69
C LEU A 128 -13.50 11.29 12.12
N ALA A 129 -12.97 10.24 12.73
CA ALA A 129 -13.49 8.89 12.59
C ALA A 129 -14.41 8.56 13.78
N TYR A 130 -15.41 7.75 13.54
CA TYR A 130 -16.34 7.27 14.56
C TYR A 130 -16.30 5.75 14.60
N LEU A 131 -16.39 5.20 15.79
CA LEU A 131 -16.51 3.76 16.03
C LEU A 131 -17.86 3.47 16.67
N ASN A 132 -18.71 2.73 15.98
CA ASN A 132 -20.07 2.41 16.46
C ASN A 132 -20.87 3.67 16.87
N GLY A 133 -20.66 4.79 16.17
CA GLY A 133 -21.31 6.09 16.43
C GLY A 133 -20.61 6.99 17.45
N GLU A 134 -19.54 6.54 18.09
CA GLU A 134 -18.73 7.33 19.04
C GLU A 134 -17.47 7.89 18.38
N ALA A 135 -17.18 9.17 18.59
CA ALA A 135 -16.00 9.82 18.01
C ALA A 135 -14.70 9.28 18.63
N VAL A 136 -13.73 8.99 17.75
CA VAL A 136 -12.44 8.43 18.14
C VAL A 136 -11.42 9.55 18.32
N TYR A 137 -11.05 9.85 19.57
CA TYR A 137 -10.04 10.85 19.94
C TYR A 137 -8.72 10.24 20.38
N THR A 138 -8.73 8.97 20.78
CA THR A 138 -7.58 8.19 21.25
C THR A 138 -7.64 6.80 20.61
N PRO A 139 -6.56 6.01 20.64
CA PRO A 139 -6.58 4.64 20.16
C PRO A 139 -7.69 3.81 20.83
N VAL A 140 -8.54 3.16 20.04
CA VAL A 140 -9.64 2.30 20.51
C VAL A 140 -9.52 0.92 19.88
N ALA A 141 -9.71 -0.13 20.70
CA ALA A 141 -9.68 -1.51 20.23
C ALA A 141 -10.86 -1.80 19.29
N LEU A 142 -10.58 -2.50 18.18
CA LEU A 142 -11.58 -2.97 17.25
C LEU A 142 -11.98 -4.41 17.55
N SER A 143 -13.26 -4.64 17.71
CA SER A 143 -13.86 -5.98 17.75
C SER A 143 -14.36 -6.40 16.36
N ALA A 144 -14.58 -7.69 16.16
CA ALA A 144 -15.19 -8.20 14.95
C ALA A 144 -16.51 -7.48 14.67
N PHE A 145 -16.74 -7.11 13.41
CA PHE A 145 -17.93 -6.41 12.94
C PHE A 145 -18.15 -5.00 13.53
N SER A 146 -17.11 -4.39 14.10
CA SER A 146 -17.15 -2.98 14.48
C SER A 146 -17.41 -2.11 13.25
N MET A 147 -18.34 -1.15 13.40
CA MET A 147 -18.67 -0.19 12.35
C MET A 147 -17.82 1.07 12.50
N ILE A 148 -17.10 1.43 11.45
CA ILE A 148 -16.24 2.62 11.39
C ILE A 148 -16.85 3.59 10.39
N GLU A 149 -17.07 4.83 10.83
CA GLU A 149 -17.59 5.89 9.96
C GLU A 149 -16.50 6.95 9.73
N MET A 150 -16.28 7.30 8.48
CA MET A 150 -15.35 8.34 8.07
C MET A 150 -15.95 9.10 6.88
N GLY A 151 -16.08 10.43 7.03
CA GLY A 151 -16.75 11.25 6.02
C GLY A 151 -18.22 10.83 5.83
N GLN A 152 -18.59 10.47 4.60
CA GLN A 152 -19.90 9.96 4.23
C GLN A 152 -19.93 8.43 4.09
N SER A 153 -18.80 7.78 4.36
CA SER A 153 -18.62 6.35 4.15
C SER A 153 -18.64 5.59 5.47
N LYS A 154 -19.26 4.39 5.44
CA LYS A 154 -19.26 3.46 6.56
C LYS A 154 -18.57 2.15 6.18
N PHE A 155 -17.82 1.64 7.10
CA PHE A 155 -17.01 0.45 6.92
C PHE A 155 -17.25 -0.55 8.03
N LEU A 156 -17.24 -1.82 7.66
CA LEU A 156 -17.31 -2.92 8.61
C LEU A 156 -15.90 -3.54 8.75
N PHE A 157 -15.42 -3.68 9.97
CA PHE A 157 -14.16 -4.35 10.26
C PHE A 157 -14.35 -5.86 10.35
N ILE A 158 -13.58 -6.62 9.56
CA ILE A 158 -13.57 -8.08 9.56
C ILE A 158 -12.16 -8.56 9.92
N PRO A 159 -11.92 -9.05 11.14
CA PRO A 159 -10.62 -9.61 11.52
C PRO A 159 -10.42 -10.98 10.86
N LEU A 160 -9.20 -11.24 10.40
CA LEU A 160 -8.70 -12.58 10.10
C LEU A 160 -7.82 -13.08 11.26
N CYS A 161 -6.85 -12.25 11.65
CA CYS A 161 -5.95 -12.55 12.77
C CYS A 161 -6.55 -12.08 14.09
N GLY A 162 -6.30 -12.83 15.16
CA GLY A 162 -6.80 -12.60 16.50
C GLY A 162 -6.63 -13.84 17.36
N GLU A 163 -7.56 -14.07 18.25
CA GLU A 163 -7.52 -15.24 19.18
C GLU A 163 -7.55 -16.58 18.47
N HIS A 164 -8.27 -16.67 17.31
CA HIS A 164 -8.52 -17.95 16.63
C HIS A 164 -7.52 -18.24 15.50
N PHE A 165 -6.85 -17.22 14.97
CA PHE A 165 -5.93 -17.39 13.86
C PHE A 165 -4.79 -16.38 13.91
N GLU A 166 -3.58 -16.84 13.59
CA GLU A 166 -2.39 -16.01 13.41
C GLU A 166 -1.50 -16.65 12.32
N TRP A 167 -0.86 -15.79 11.53
CA TRP A 167 0.17 -16.24 10.61
C TRP A 167 1.39 -16.69 11.42
N THR A 168 1.70 -17.98 11.42
CA THR A 168 2.95 -18.51 11.96
C THR A 168 4.07 -18.17 10.97
N ASN A 169 5.04 -17.35 11.38
CA ASN A 169 6.27 -17.23 10.63
C ASN A 169 6.92 -18.61 10.60
N GLY A 170 7.20 -19.13 9.41
CA GLY A 170 7.72 -20.49 9.18
C GLY A 170 9.12 -20.80 9.73
N ASN A 171 9.51 -20.20 10.84
CA ASN A 171 10.72 -20.48 11.62
C ASN A 171 10.34 -21.05 12.99
N LYS A 172 9.76 -22.25 13.00
CA LYS A 172 10.00 -23.15 14.13
C LYS A 172 11.34 -23.83 13.85
N SER A 173 12.42 -23.30 14.44
CA SER A 173 13.57 -24.11 14.80
C SER A 173 13.03 -25.28 15.65
N GLU A 174 13.21 -26.50 15.14
CA GLU A 174 13.03 -27.72 15.91
C GLU A 174 13.89 -27.62 17.15
N GLU A 175 13.28 -27.32 18.30
CA GLU A 175 13.88 -27.65 19.58
C GLU A 175 13.75 -29.16 19.75
N ASN A 176 14.87 -29.83 19.50
CA ASN A 176 15.05 -31.23 19.85
C ASN A 176 14.87 -31.35 21.36
N GLU A 177 13.86 -32.08 21.77
CA GLU A 177 13.77 -32.70 23.09
C GLU A 177 14.76 -33.87 23.10
N ASP A 178 15.79 -33.76 23.94
CA ASP A 178 16.56 -34.86 24.49
C ASP A 178 15.91 -35.38 25.79
#